data_e415d5397fa5f7610b36f7de12130cdc
#
_entry.id   e415d5397fa5f7610b36f7de12130cdc
#
_cell.length_a   1.000
_cell.length_b   1.000
_cell.length_c   1.000
_cell.angle_alpha   90.00
_cell.angle_beta   90.00
_cell.angle_gamma   90.00
#
_symmetry.space_group_name_H-M   'P 1'
#
loop_
_entity.id
_entity.type
_entity.pdbx_description
1 polymer ?
#
loop_
_entity_poly.entity_id
_entity_poly.type
_entity_poly.pdbx_seq_one_letter_code
_entity_poly.pdbx_strand_id
1 'polypeptide(L)'
;GGGIDGYDTGMSSLSMINPDDIASIEVLKDASATAIYGNRGANGVILITTKRGGGDSGKIKDNTYFGCQQMNKRYDMMDFRQYAPYPVDRNSSNNHLFTDPITMQPRTIGDVQSRDWQDEIFRTGFIQNHSLSISHSTEKTSMFVSGSYMQNKSVLIATNWQKLTAKATIDHRFTDFIRTGVDIGYNRIVDDGVPTGGEGTSQVAGVITSALTALPFEFDETTQAYFRRAGVSQSSLDSYIDNYHGNPVNIANETELTKRINRMMLNA
;
A
#
# COMPACT_ATOMS: atom_id res chain seq x y z
N GLY A 1 18.63 7.94 15.98
CA GLY A 1 17.95 7.79 14.73
C GLY A 1 16.46 7.86 14.99
N GLY A 2 15.81 9.01 14.73
CA GLY A 2 14.37 9.14 14.85
C GLY A 2 13.73 8.52 13.62
N GLY A 3 13.09 7.35 13.79
CA GLY A 3 12.18 6.82 12.80
C GLY A 3 10.94 7.70 12.76
N ILE A 4 10.38 7.89 11.58
CA ILE A 4 9.06 8.48 11.41
C ILE A 4 8.08 7.45 11.98
N ASP A 5 7.70 7.62 13.24
CA ASP A 5 6.77 6.76 13.97
C ASP A 5 5.37 6.89 13.35
N GLY A 6 5.01 5.98 12.49
CA GLY A 6 3.69 5.94 11.84
C GLY A 6 3.59 4.92 10.72
N TYR A 7 4.70 4.38 10.25
CA TYR A 7 4.73 3.42 9.12
C TYR A 7 5.22 2.02 9.51
N ASP A 8 5.20 1.69 10.79
CA ASP A 8 5.39 0.30 11.21
C ASP A 8 4.06 -0.46 11.14
N THR A 9 3.56 -0.64 9.93
CA THR A 9 2.65 -1.75 9.66
C THR A 9 3.49 -2.99 9.88
N GLY A 10 3.46 -3.50 11.12
CA GLY A 10 4.07 -4.77 11.47
C GLY A 10 3.63 -5.81 10.46
N MET A 11 4.44 -6.03 9.42
CA MET A 11 4.12 -7.07 8.45
C MET A 11 4.00 -8.37 9.20
N SER A 12 2.78 -8.90 9.24
CA SER A 12 2.48 -10.19 9.87
C SER A 12 3.46 -11.24 9.33
N SER A 13 3.99 -12.07 10.20
CA SER A 13 4.82 -13.22 9.80
C SER A 13 4.11 -14.10 8.76
N LEU A 14 2.77 -14.05 8.72
CA LEU A 14 1.93 -14.70 7.72
C LEU A 14 2.15 -14.15 6.29
N SER A 15 2.40 -12.85 6.14
CA SER A 15 2.63 -12.25 4.82
C SER A 15 3.90 -12.77 4.14
N MET A 16 4.80 -13.40 4.89
CA MET A 16 6.05 -13.94 4.40
C MET A 16 5.91 -15.33 3.80
N ILE A 17 4.82 -16.04 4.08
CA ILE A 17 4.58 -17.39 3.57
C ILE A 17 3.83 -17.28 2.24
N ASN A 18 4.22 -18.09 1.25
CA ASN A 18 3.41 -18.23 0.05
C ASN A 18 2.17 -19.08 0.39
N PRO A 19 0.94 -18.59 0.19
CA PRO A 19 -0.27 -19.37 0.44
C PRO A 19 -0.29 -20.72 -0.29
N ASP A 20 0.30 -20.81 -1.48
CA ASP A 20 0.38 -22.04 -2.24
C ASP A 20 1.28 -23.10 -1.59
N ASP A 21 2.17 -22.72 -0.67
CA ASP A 21 3.03 -23.64 0.07
C ASP A 21 2.39 -24.14 1.38
N ILE A 22 1.20 -23.65 1.75
CA ILE A 22 0.50 -24.03 2.96
C ILE A 22 -0.21 -25.37 2.74
N ALA A 23 0.02 -26.31 3.65
CA ALA A 23 -0.69 -27.60 3.71
C ALA A 23 -1.90 -27.51 4.63
N SER A 24 -1.75 -26.94 5.84
CA SER A 24 -2.84 -26.73 6.80
C SER A 24 -2.62 -25.48 7.64
N ILE A 25 -3.72 -24.90 8.12
CA ILE A 25 -3.74 -23.82 9.11
C ILE A 25 -4.63 -24.27 10.26
N GLU A 26 -4.09 -24.28 11.46
CA GLU A 26 -4.80 -24.61 12.68
C GLU A 26 -4.78 -23.41 13.62
N VAL A 27 -5.95 -23.08 14.19
CA VAL A 27 -6.08 -21.97 15.13
C VAL A 27 -6.37 -22.54 16.51
N LEU A 28 -5.39 -22.43 17.41
CA LEU A 28 -5.48 -22.87 18.79
C LEU A 28 -5.98 -21.69 19.66
N LYS A 29 -7.19 -21.81 20.18
CA LYS A 29 -7.84 -20.77 20.99
C LYS A 29 -7.93 -21.16 22.46
N ASP A 30 -7.84 -22.44 22.78
CA ASP A 30 -8.01 -22.95 24.13
C ASP A 30 -6.71 -22.88 24.93
N ALA A 31 -6.81 -22.52 26.21
CA ALA A 31 -5.68 -22.38 27.10
C ALA A 31 -4.85 -23.68 27.22
N SER A 32 -5.48 -24.85 27.15
CA SER A 32 -4.80 -26.15 27.17
C SER A 32 -3.94 -26.38 25.92
N ALA A 33 -4.45 -25.99 24.74
CA ALA A 33 -3.73 -26.12 23.47
C ALA A 33 -2.58 -25.10 23.33
N THR A 34 -2.75 -23.90 23.92
CA THR A 34 -1.74 -22.82 23.87
C THR A 34 -0.70 -22.90 24.97
N ALA A 35 -0.90 -23.72 26.00
CA ALA A 35 0.00 -23.84 27.16
C ALA A 35 1.45 -24.16 26.80
N ILE A 36 1.68 -24.97 25.76
CA ILE A 36 3.03 -25.32 25.27
C ILE A 36 3.79 -24.13 24.69
N TYR A 37 3.10 -23.03 24.34
CA TYR A 37 3.70 -21.81 23.78
C TYR A 37 3.94 -20.72 24.85
N GLY A 38 3.58 -20.99 26.12
CA GLY A 38 3.76 -20.07 27.25
C GLY A 38 3.05 -18.74 27.06
N ASN A 39 3.62 -17.64 27.56
CA ASN A 39 3.05 -16.29 27.46
C ASN A 39 2.78 -15.83 26.02
N ARG A 40 3.50 -16.35 25.03
CA ARG A 40 3.29 -16.02 23.63
C ARG A 40 1.97 -16.59 23.09
N GLY A 41 1.41 -17.60 23.72
CA GLY A 41 0.13 -18.21 23.35
C GLY A 41 -1.09 -17.57 24.01
N ALA A 42 -0.94 -16.53 24.85
CA ALA A 42 -2.03 -15.93 25.62
C ALA A 42 -3.18 -15.39 24.75
N ASN A 43 -2.89 -14.90 23.56
CA ASN A 43 -3.87 -14.39 22.60
C ASN A 43 -4.28 -15.41 21.52
N GLY A 44 -3.94 -16.69 21.72
CA GLY A 44 -4.13 -17.76 20.74
C GLY A 44 -2.87 -17.98 19.88
N VAL A 45 -2.85 -19.13 19.22
CA VAL A 45 -1.74 -19.55 18.34
C VAL A 45 -2.30 -19.96 16.98
N ILE A 46 -1.67 -19.50 15.93
CA ILE A 46 -1.91 -19.96 14.56
C ILE A 46 -0.76 -20.86 14.15
N LEU A 47 -1.04 -22.16 14.02
CA LEU A 47 -0.09 -23.15 13.55
C LEU A 47 -0.22 -23.30 12.04
N ILE A 48 0.87 -23.06 11.31
CA ILE A 48 0.89 -23.21 9.87
C ILE A 48 1.85 -24.34 9.51
N THR A 49 1.28 -25.35 8.88
CA THR A 49 2.04 -26.46 8.34
C THR A 49 2.25 -26.23 6.85
N THR A 50 3.49 -26.22 6.42
CA THR A 50 3.82 -26.05 5.01
C THR A 50 3.94 -27.41 4.32
N LYS A 51 3.71 -27.40 3.01
CA LYS A 51 3.85 -28.60 2.16
C LYS A 51 5.27 -29.15 2.24
N ARG A 52 5.34 -30.48 2.27
CA ARG A 52 6.55 -31.28 2.12
C ARG A 52 6.37 -32.17 0.88
N GLY A 53 7.41 -32.85 0.44
CA GLY A 53 7.28 -33.80 -0.66
C GLY A 53 6.28 -34.90 -0.30
N GLY A 54 5.50 -35.31 -1.29
CA GLY A 54 4.50 -36.37 -1.13
C GLY A 54 4.09 -37.00 -2.45
N GLY A 55 3.83 -38.31 -2.41
CA GLY A 55 3.45 -39.14 -3.57
C GLY A 55 4.64 -39.72 -4.33
N ASP A 56 4.51 -41.00 -4.75
CA ASP A 56 5.57 -41.76 -5.44
C ASP A 56 5.88 -41.22 -6.84
N SER A 57 5.01 -40.41 -7.41
CA SER A 57 5.25 -39.73 -8.69
C SER A 57 5.50 -38.25 -8.48
N GLY A 58 6.55 -37.72 -9.12
CA GLY A 58 6.83 -36.29 -9.09
C GLY A 58 5.63 -35.48 -9.59
N LYS A 59 5.26 -34.44 -8.84
CA LYS A 59 4.17 -33.51 -9.19
C LYS A 59 4.72 -32.13 -9.41
N ILE A 60 4.35 -31.52 -10.54
CA ILE A 60 4.59 -30.11 -10.83
C ILE A 60 3.23 -29.40 -10.72
N LYS A 61 3.19 -28.33 -9.97
CA LYS A 61 2.02 -27.47 -9.85
C LYS A 61 2.40 -26.05 -10.22
N ASP A 62 1.69 -25.50 -11.18
CA ASP A 62 1.71 -24.07 -11.52
C ASP A 62 0.39 -23.43 -11.05
N ASN A 63 0.50 -22.25 -10.48
CA ASN A 63 -0.64 -21.42 -10.11
C ASN A 63 -0.35 -19.98 -10.51
N THR A 64 -0.92 -19.58 -11.65
CA THR A 64 -0.74 -18.23 -12.19
C THR A 64 -2.09 -17.55 -12.29
N TYR A 65 -2.18 -16.32 -11.77
CA TYR A 65 -3.37 -15.49 -11.94
C TYR A 65 -3.03 -14.04 -12.17
N PHE A 66 -3.97 -13.35 -12.82
CA PHE A 66 -3.94 -11.92 -13.07
C PHE A 66 -5.26 -11.32 -12.61
N GLY A 67 -5.21 -10.10 -12.13
CA GLY A 67 -6.41 -9.39 -11.69
C GLY A 67 -6.27 -7.88 -11.89
N CYS A 68 -7.41 -7.22 -12.05
CA CYS A 68 -7.52 -5.77 -12.08
C CYS A 68 -8.25 -5.30 -10.83
N GLN A 69 -7.84 -4.16 -10.31
CA GLN A 69 -8.43 -3.53 -9.14
C GLN A 69 -8.87 -2.12 -9.51
N GLN A 70 -10.06 -1.73 -9.08
CA GLN A 70 -10.58 -0.39 -9.26
C GLN A 70 -11.12 0.16 -7.96
N MET A 71 -11.07 1.48 -7.79
CA MET A 71 -11.72 2.13 -6.66
C MET A 71 -13.24 1.95 -6.78
N ASN A 72 -13.84 1.34 -5.76
CA ASN A 72 -15.27 1.01 -5.79
C ASN A 72 -16.16 2.23 -5.50
N LYS A 73 -15.69 3.18 -4.69
CA LYS A 73 -16.45 4.36 -4.30
C LYS A 73 -15.55 5.58 -4.26
N ARG A 74 -16.03 6.66 -4.86
CA ARG A 74 -15.45 8.00 -4.80
C ARG A 74 -16.40 8.93 -4.09
N TYR A 75 -15.86 10.02 -3.57
CA TYR A 75 -16.67 11.09 -3.00
C TYR A 75 -17.08 12.05 -4.11
N ASP A 76 -18.31 12.56 -4.03
CA ASP A 76 -18.79 13.64 -4.91
C ASP A 76 -18.20 14.96 -4.38
N MET A 77 -17.22 15.48 -5.11
CA MET A 77 -16.49 16.69 -4.73
C MET A 77 -17.07 17.90 -5.46
N MET A 78 -16.97 19.06 -4.81
CA MET A 78 -17.37 20.33 -5.42
C MET A 78 -16.49 20.65 -6.63
N ASP A 79 -17.10 21.09 -7.73
CA ASP A 79 -16.39 21.73 -8.83
C ASP A 79 -16.01 23.18 -8.47
N PHE A 80 -15.25 23.85 -9.33
CA PHE A 80 -14.84 25.25 -9.11
C PHE A 80 -16.04 26.18 -8.91
N ARG A 81 -17.09 26.02 -9.68
CA ARG A 81 -18.28 26.90 -9.63
C ARG A 81 -19.07 26.73 -8.33
N GLN A 82 -19.12 25.51 -7.83
CA GLN A 82 -19.74 25.20 -6.54
C GLN A 82 -18.86 25.66 -5.36
N TYR A 83 -17.54 25.54 -5.53
CA TYR A 83 -16.58 25.90 -4.47
C TYR A 83 -16.38 27.41 -4.33
N ALA A 84 -16.31 28.15 -5.44
CA ALA A 84 -15.96 29.58 -5.42
C ALA A 84 -16.79 30.45 -4.43
N PRO A 85 -18.12 30.28 -4.30
CA PRO A 85 -18.93 31.02 -3.33
C PRO A 85 -18.73 30.52 -1.88
N TYR A 86 -18.31 29.27 -1.69
CA TYR A 86 -18.24 28.64 -0.36
C TYR A 86 -17.28 29.32 0.63
N PRO A 87 -16.04 29.70 0.26
CA PRO A 87 -15.14 30.44 1.13
C PRO A 87 -15.68 31.78 1.56
N VAL A 88 -16.45 32.46 0.70
CA VAL A 88 -17.07 33.76 1.00
C VAL A 88 -18.11 33.60 2.09
N ASP A 89 -19.03 32.65 1.95
CA ASP A 89 -20.10 32.38 2.90
C ASP A 89 -19.60 31.91 4.27
N ARG A 90 -18.47 31.18 4.29
CA ARG A 90 -17.90 30.59 5.50
C ARG A 90 -16.77 31.41 6.13
N ASN A 91 -16.38 32.53 5.53
CA ASN A 91 -15.24 33.35 5.96
C ASN A 91 -13.97 32.49 6.19
N SER A 92 -13.70 31.60 5.25
CA SER A 92 -12.56 30.66 5.33
C SER A 92 -11.24 31.38 5.07
N SER A 93 -10.12 30.73 5.37
CA SER A 93 -8.77 31.23 5.08
C SER A 93 -8.53 31.55 3.61
N ASN A 94 -9.29 30.93 2.69
CA ASN A 94 -9.21 31.14 1.24
C ASN A 94 -10.09 32.30 0.76
N ASN A 95 -10.81 32.97 1.66
CA ASN A 95 -11.76 34.01 1.30
C ASN A 95 -11.08 35.16 0.52
N HIS A 96 -9.84 35.51 0.84
CA HIS A 96 -9.09 36.58 0.17
C HIS A 96 -8.86 36.34 -1.34
N LEU A 97 -8.93 35.08 -1.79
CA LEU A 97 -8.85 34.75 -3.23
C LEU A 97 -10.17 35.06 -3.96
N PHE A 98 -11.29 34.87 -3.29
CA PHE A 98 -12.63 34.95 -3.86
C PHE A 98 -13.38 36.23 -3.51
N THR A 99 -12.92 36.98 -2.51
CA THR A 99 -13.52 38.24 -2.04
C THR A 99 -12.49 39.35 -2.10
N ASP A 100 -12.90 40.52 -2.57
CA ASP A 100 -12.09 41.72 -2.52
C ASP A 100 -12.01 42.20 -1.05
N PRO A 101 -10.79 42.33 -0.48
CA PRO A 101 -10.63 42.67 0.94
C PRO A 101 -11.05 44.14 1.28
N ILE A 102 -11.19 45.02 0.28
CA ILE A 102 -11.56 46.41 0.46
C ILE A 102 -13.08 46.58 0.35
N THR A 103 -13.65 46.03 -0.73
CA THR A 103 -15.07 46.18 -1.04
C THR A 103 -15.94 45.13 -0.38
N MET A 104 -15.34 44.05 0.10
CA MET A 104 -16.00 42.83 0.65
C MET A 104 -16.99 42.20 -0.32
N GLN A 105 -16.80 42.43 -1.62
CA GLN A 105 -17.62 41.86 -2.69
C GLN A 105 -16.94 40.62 -3.30
N PRO A 106 -17.73 39.62 -3.72
CA PRO A 106 -17.19 38.49 -4.46
C PRO A 106 -16.46 38.92 -5.74
N ARG A 107 -15.27 38.34 -5.98
CA ARG A 107 -14.52 38.58 -7.23
C ARG A 107 -15.14 37.80 -8.36
N THR A 108 -15.22 38.44 -9.54
CA THR A 108 -15.55 37.72 -10.77
C THR A 108 -14.30 37.07 -11.32
N ILE A 109 -14.13 35.78 -11.01
CA ILE A 109 -13.03 34.97 -11.49
C ILE A 109 -13.49 34.29 -12.79
N GLY A 110 -12.60 34.23 -13.80
CA GLY A 110 -12.91 33.58 -15.07
C GLY A 110 -13.27 32.09 -14.93
N ASP A 111 -13.56 31.45 -16.01
CA ASP A 111 -13.95 30.03 -16.05
C ASP A 111 -12.70 29.15 -15.82
N VAL A 112 -12.38 28.91 -14.58
CA VAL A 112 -11.27 28.05 -14.15
C VAL A 112 -11.66 26.60 -14.37
N GLN A 113 -10.73 25.82 -14.94
CA GLN A 113 -10.96 24.41 -15.16
C GLN A 113 -11.01 23.66 -13.82
N SER A 114 -12.12 23.01 -13.53
CA SER A 114 -12.27 22.16 -12.36
C SER A 114 -11.44 20.90 -12.49
N ARG A 115 -10.86 20.45 -11.36
CA ARG A 115 -10.18 19.17 -11.24
C ARG A 115 -10.80 18.34 -10.12
N ASP A 116 -11.11 17.10 -10.41
CA ASP A 116 -11.31 16.06 -9.39
C ASP A 116 -9.98 15.34 -9.15
N TRP A 117 -9.36 15.67 -8.05
CA TRP A 117 -8.07 15.06 -7.69
C TRP A 117 -8.15 13.55 -7.46
N GLN A 118 -9.35 13.02 -7.22
CA GLN A 118 -9.53 11.58 -7.13
C GLN A 118 -9.28 10.88 -8.46
N ASP A 119 -9.62 11.54 -9.58
CA ASP A 119 -9.32 11.02 -10.92
C ASP A 119 -7.83 10.97 -11.22
N GLU A 120 -7.08 11.90 -10.65
CA GLU A 120 -5.64 12.01 -10.87
C GLU A 120 -4.83 11.01 -10.00
N ILE A 121 -5.29 10.74 -8.77
CA ILE A 121 -4.56 9.86 -7.84
C ILE A 121 -4.98 8.40 -7.94
N PHE A 122 -6.17 8.10 -8.46
CA PHE A 122 -6.64 6.73 -8.62
C PHE A 122 -6.49 6.23 -10.05
N ARG A 123 -6.02 5.01 -10.16
CA ARG A 123 -5.85 4.30 -11.42
C ARG A 123 -6.45 2.90 -11.34
N THR A 124 -6.59 2.24 -12.46
CA THR A 124 -6.80 0.78 -12.46
C THR A 124 -5.51 0.12 -11.98
N GLY A 125 -5.58 -0.53 -10.83
CA GLY A 125 -4.50 -1.35 -10.28
C GLY A 125 -4.43 -2.69 -10.99
N PHE A 126 -3.24 -3.32 -10.94
CA PHE A 126 -3.00 -4.60 -11.56
C PHE A 126 -2.29 -5.53 -10.58
N ILE A 127 -2.82 -6.74 -10.42
CA ILE A 127 -2.20 -7.79 -9.61
C ILE A 127 -1.83 -8.96 -10.50
N GLN A 128 -0.64 -9.51 -10.28
CA GLN A 128 -0.20 -10.76 -10.88
C GLN A 128 0.48 -11.64 -9.84
N ASN A 129 0.28 -12.93 -9.98
CA ASN A 129 0.97 -13.93 -9.19
C ASN A 129 1.38 -15.10 -10.09
N HIS A 130 2.60 -15.54 -9.91
CA HIS A 130 3.16 -16.72 -10.55
C HIS A 130 3.75 -17.59 -9.45
N SER A 131 3.29 -18.82 -9.32
CA SER A 131 3.76 -19.76 -8.31
C SER A 131 3.99 -21.12 -8.97
N LEU A 132 5.21 -21.61 -8.88
CA LEU A 132 5.60 -22.93 -9.37
C LEU A 132 6.08 -23.77 -8.20
N SER A 133 5.61 -24.99 -8.10
CA SER A 133 6.12 -25.94 -7.11
C SER A 133 6.33 -27.33 -7.72
N ILE A 134 7.35 -27.99 -7.21
CA ILE A 134 7.73 -29.35 -7.58
C ILE A 134 7.77 -30.16 -6.28
N SER A 135 7.09 -31.29 -6.26
CA SER A 135 7.15 -32.23 -5.15
C SER A 135 7.47 -33.62 -5.66
N HIS A 136 8.31 -34.33 -4.95
CA HIS A 136 8.63 -35.73 -5.22
C HIS A 136 8.89 -36.45 -3.90
N SER A 137 8.48 -37.71 -3.82
CA SER A 137 8.76 -38.56 -2.68
C SER A 137 9.08 -39.97 -3.15
N THR A 138 10.03 -40.57 -2.48
CA THR A 138 10.35 -41.99 -2.56
C THR A 138 10.15 -42.60 -1.17
N GLU A 139 10.38 -43.89 -1.00
CA GLU A 139 10.32 -44.53 0.31
C GLU A 139 11.26 -43.89 1.36
N LYS A 140 12.39 -43.33 0.92
CA LYS A 140 13.43 -42.78 1.80
C LYS A 140 13.60 -41.28 1.72
N THR A 141 13.19 -40.63 0.63
CA THR A 141 13.45 -39.21 0.39
C THR A 141 12.16 -38.49 0.01
N SER A 142 11.89 -37.38 0.65
CA SER A 142 10.81 -36.47 0.32
C SER A 142 11.38 -35.11 -0.01
N MET A 143 11.00 -34.52 -1.14
CA MET A 143 11.49 -33.24 -1.63
C MET A 143 10.32 -32.35 -2.05
N PHE A 144 10.38 -31.10 -1.62
CA PHE A 144 9.48 -30.03 -2.07
C PHE A 144 10.29 -28.79 -2.39
N VAL A 145 10.12 -28.25 -3.59
CA VAL A 145 10.73 -26.98 -4.00
C VAL A 145 9.65 -26.08 -4.58
N SER A 146 9.61 -24.84 -4.18
CA SER A 146 8.68 -23.85 -4.72
C SER A 146 9.36 -22.50 -4.93
N GLY A 147 8.82 -21.75 -5.89
CA GLY A 147 9.15 -20.37 -6.14
C GLY A 147 7.91 -19.59 -6.51
N SER A 148 7.77 -18.37 -6.00
CA SER A 148 6.67 -17.51 -6.42
C SER A 148 7.10 -16.05 -6.54
N TYR A 149 6.47 -15.37 -7.48
CA TYR A 149 6.57 -13.93 -7.67
C TYR A 149 5.16 -13.33 -7.68
N MET A 150 4.93 -12.37 -6.81
CA MET A 150 3.68 -11.62 -6.75
C MET A 150 3.99 -10.13 -6.88
N GLN A 151 3.22 -9.45 -7.72
CA GLN A 151 3.25 -8.00 -7.86
C GLN A 151 1.84 -7.45 -7.75
N ASN A 152 1.68 -6.39 -6.99
CA ASN A 152 0.46 -5.63 -6.86
C ASN A 152 0.73 -4.14 -7.11
N LYS A 153 0.40 -3.66 -8.31
CA LYS A 153 0.30 -2.23 -8.60
C LYS A 153 -1.05 -1.75 -8.11
N SER A 154 -1.04 -1.02 -7.01
CA SER A 154 -2.26 -0.57 -6.34
C SER A 154 -3.09 0.39 -7.18
N VAL A 155 -4.33 0.60 -6.76
CA VAL A 155 -5.25 1.61 -7.32
C VAL A 155 -4.78 3.05 -7.07
N LEU A 156 -3.95 3.28 -6.07
CA LEU A 156 -3.33 4.59 -5.80
C LEU A 156 -2.05 4.71 -6.62
N ILE A 157 -1.82 5.87 -7.24
CA ILE A 157 -0.57 6.15 -7.98
C ILE A 157 0.65 6.02 -7.06
N ALA A 158 1.82 5.81 -7.64
CA ALA A 158 3.11 5.67 -6.94
C ALA A 158 3.15 4.57 -5.87
N THR A 159 2.15 3.67 -5.81
CA THR A 159 2.16 2.51 -4.90
C THR A 159 2.32 1.21 -5.67
N ASN A 160 3.28 0.40 -5.22
CA ASN A 160 3.59 -0.90 -5.82
C ASN A 160 4.17 -1.83 -4.75
N TRP A 161 3.69 -3.04 -4.71
CA TRP A 161 4.16 -4.05 -3.78
C TRP A 161 4.59 -5.30 -4.55
N GLN A 162 5.78 -5.81 -4.23
CA GLN A 162 6.35 -6.98 -4.87
C GLN A 162 6.84 -7.96 -3.82
N LYS A 163 6.63 -9.24 -4.08
CA LYS A 163 7.09 -10.33 -3.22
C LYS A 163 7.68 -11.44 -4.06
N LEU A 164 8.91 -11.80 -3.74
CA LEU A 164 9.56 -13.00 -4.27
C LEU A 164 9.74 -13.98 -3.11
N THR A 165 9.31 -15.22 -3.30
CA THR A 165 9.57 -16.30 -2.35
C THR A 165 10.24 -17.48 -3.04
N ALA A 166 11.14 -18.13 -2.33
CA ALA A 166 11.70 -19.42 -2.73
C ALA A 166 11.76 -20.32 -1.49
N LYS A 167 11.40 -21.58 -1.65
CA LYS A 167 11.44 -22.57 -0.59
C LYS A 167 11.95 -23.90 -1.12
N ALA A 168 12.78 -24.56 -0.32
CA ALA A 168 13.19 -25.93 -0.57
C ALA A 168 13.14 -26.71 0.76
N THR A 169 12.51 -27.87 0.74
CA THR A 169 12.42 -28.80 1.87
C THR A 169 12.86 -30.17 1.36
N ILE A 170 13.81 -30.77 2.06
CA ILE A 170 14.30 -32.11 1.77
C ILE A 170 14.34 -32.90 3.08
N ASP A 171 13.62 -34.01 3.13
CA ASP A 171 13.66 -34.96 4.23
C ASP A 171 14.25 -36.28 3.71
N HIS A 172 15.22 -36.84 4.42
CA HIS A 172 15.84 -38.11 4.06
C HIS A 172 15.91 -39.06 5.26
N ARG A 173 15.52 -40.30 5.04
CA ARG A 173 15.59 -41.39 6.01
C ARG A 173 16.78 -42.30 5.65
N PHE A 174 17.88 -42.17 6.39
CA PHE A 174 19.05 -43.01 6.20
C PHE A 174 18.82 -44.44 6.67
N THR A 175 18.19 -44.58 7.82
CA THR A 175 17.82 -45.86 8.45
C THR A 175 16.44 -45.68 9.08
N ASP A 176 15.89 -46.76 9.67
CA ASP A 176 14.59 -46.68 10.34
C ASP A 176 14.61 -45.78 11.58
N PHE A 177 15.78 -45.50 12.12
CA PHE A 177 15.97 -44.70 13.33
C PHE A 177 16.76 -43.38 13.08
N ILE A 178 17.29 -43.16 11.88
CA ILE A 178 17.99 -41.93 11.53
C ILE A 178 17.26 -41.23 10.39
N ARG A 179 16.67 -40.06 10.71
CA ARG A 179 16.06 -39.15 9.73
C ARG A 179 16.69 -37.79 9.85
N THR A 180 16.88 -37.12 8.72
CA THR A 180 17.30 -35.73 8.69
C THR A 180 16.44 -34.94 7.72
N GLY A 181 16.21 -33.69 8.02
CA GLY A 181 15.45 -32.78 7.19
C GLY A 181 16.11 -31.43 7.13
N VAL A 182 16.02 -30.75 5.99
CA VAL A 182 16.52 -29.39 5.81
C VAL A 182 15.40 -28.56 5.15
N ASP A 183 15.05 -27.46 5.78
CA ASP A 183 14.13 -26.46 5.24
C ASP A 183 14.89 -25.17 5.00
N ILE A 184 14.89 -24.70 3.75
CA ILE A 184 15.46 -23.42 3.35
C ILE A 184 14.35 -22.56 2.79
N GLY A 185 14.22 -21.34 3.30
CA GLY A 185 13.27 -20.35 2.83
C GLY A 185 13.93 -19.00 2.57
N TYR A 186 13.59 -18.36 1.46
CA TYR A 186 13.98 -16.99 1.13
C TYR A 186 12.76 -16.16 0.76
N ASN A 187 12.67 -14.97 1.34
CA ASN A 187 11.63 -14.00 1.04
C ASN A 187 12.27 -12.64 0.80
N ARG A 188 11.87 -12.01 -0.30
CA ARG A 188 12.17 -10.62 -0.58
C ARG A 188 10.86 -9.88 -0.83
N ILE A 189 10.63 -8.81 -0.06
CA ILE A 189 9.50 -7.91 -0.23
C ILE A 189 10.04 -6.52 -0.52
N VAL A 190 9.49 -5.90 -1.53
CA VAL A 190 9.69 -4.48 -1.86
C VAL A 190 8.31 -3.84 -1.82
N ASP A 191 8.16 -2.84 -0.97
CA ASP A 191 6.93 -2.10 -0.79
C ASP A 191 7.23 -0.62 -1.04
N ASP A 192 6.82 -0.16 -2.22
CA ASP A 192 6.89 1.24 -2.61
C ASP A 192 5.52 1.85 -2.29
N GLY A 193 5.48 2.79 -1.37
CA GLY A 193 4.26 3.39 -0.87
C GLY A 193 4.31 4.90 -0.82
N VAL A 194 3.16 5.48 -0.56
CA VAL A 194 3.00 6.92 -0.31
C VAL A 194 2.22 7.11 0.99
N PRO A 195 2.38 8.23 1.71
CA PRO A 195 1.56 8.53 2.88
C PRO A 195 0.10 8.66 2.44
N THR A 196 -0.80 7.91 3.06
CA THR A 196 -2.22 7.88 2.69
C THR A 196 -3.10 8.74 3.58
N GLY A 197 -2.74 8.94 4.85
CA GLY A 197 -3.48 9.71 5.84
C GLY A 197 -2.59 10.69 6.59
N GLY A 198 -3.19 11.71 7.18
CA GLY A 198 -2.54 12.60 8.13
C GLY A 198 -2.70 12.04 9.54
N GLU A 199 -1.75 11.24 10.01
CA GLU A 199 -1.63 10.95 11.42
C GLU A 199 -0.50 11.79 12.03
N GLY A 200 -0.86 12.55 13.05
CA GLY A 200 0.10 13.26 13.87
C GLY A 200 0.52 14.64 13.35
N THR A 201 1.42 15.23 14.08
CA THR A 201 1.93 16.60 13.97
C THR A 201 2.80 16.87 12.71
N SER A 202 2.90 15.96 11.76
CA SER A 202 3.63 16.21 10.52
C SER A 202 2.76 17.02 9.55
N GLN A 203 3.34 18.10 9.06
CA GLN A 203 2.69 19.09 8.17
C GLN A 203 2.37 18.54 6.77
N VAL A 204 2.64 17.26 6.49
CA VAL A 204 2.36 16.64 5.20
C VAL A 204 1.10 15.80 5.31
N ALA A 205 0.03 16.30 4.76
CA ALA A 205 -1.19 15.51 4.57
C ALA A 205 -0.89 14.34 3.62
N GLY A 206 -1.47 13.16 3.88
CA GLY A 206 -1.33 12.04 2.97
C GLY A 206 -2.02 12.30 1.62
N VAL A 207 -1.64 11.56 0.60
CA VAL A 207 -2.15 11.72 -0.78
C VAL A 207 -3.68 11.72 -0.85
N ILE A 208 -4.34 10.79 -0.15
CA ILE A 208 -5.81 10.71 -0.14
C ILE A 208 -6.42 11.90 0.59
N THR A 209 -5.89 12.27 1.75
CA THR A 209 -6.36 13.43 2.51
C THR A 209 -6.19 14.70 1.69
N SER A 210 -5.04 14.87 1.03
CA SER A 210 -4.78 16.01 0.16
C SER A 210 -5.76 16.05 -1.01
N ALA A 211 -6.07 14.93 -1.64
CA ALA A 211 -7.03 14.88 -2.75
C ALA A 211 -8.46 15.26 -2.34
N LEU A 212 -8.84 14.98 -1.09
CA LEU A 212 -10.15 15.34 -0.55
C LEU A 212 -10.24 16.76 0.01
N THR A 213 -9.10 17.41 0.30
CA THR A 213 -9.04 18.74 0.89
C THR A 213 -8.47 19.79 -0.04
N ALA A 214 -7.84 19.37 -1.14
CA ALA A 214 -7.31 20.26 -2.15
C ALA A 214 -8.41 21.08 -2.82
N LEU A 215 -8.04 22.28 -3.26
CA LEU A 215 -8.95 23.08 -4.07
C LEU A 215 -9.29 22.33 -5.37
N PRO A 216 -10.53 22.48 -5.87
CA PRO A 216 -11.00 21.79 -7.08
C PRO A 216 -10.42 22.38 -8.37
N PHE A 217 -9.19 22.82 -8.33
CA PHE A 217 -8.44 23.37 -9.48
C PHE A 217 -6.94 23.40 -9.20
N GLU A 218 -6.14 23.55 -10.23
CA GLU A 218 -4.69 23.71 -10.15
C GLU A 218 -4.30 25.18 -10.32
N PHE A 219 -3.28 25.65 -9.58
CA PHE A 219 -2.70 26.98 -9.75
C PHE A 219 -1.67 27.02 -10.88
N ASP A 220 -2.06 26.58 -12.08
CA ASP A 220 -1.27 26.77 -13.28
C ASP A 220 -1.23 28.25 -13.71
N GLU A 221 -0.41 28.60 -14.71
CA GLU A 221 -0.28 29.98 -15.19
C GLU A 221 -1.61 30.56 -15.67
N THR A 222 -2.46 29.75 -16.25
CA THR A 222 -3.78 30.16 -16.75
C THR A 222 -4.70 30.53 -15.60
N THR A 223 -4.78 29.68 -14.59
CA THR A 223 -5.58 29.92 -13.38
C THR A 223 -5.06 31.15 -12.63
N GLN A 224 -3.77 31.29 -12.44
CA GLN A 224 -3.17 32.49 -11.84
C GLN A 224 -3.50 33.76 -12.63
N ALA A 225 -3.52 33.70 -13.98
CA ALA A 225 -3.90 34.84 -14.80
C ALA A 225 -5.36 35.23 -14.59
N TYR A 226 -6.28 34.29 -14.38
CA TYR A 226 -7.67 34.61 -14.04
C TYR A 226 -7.77 35.34 -12.68
N PHE A 227 -7.08 34.86 -11.65
CA PHE A 227 -7.08 35.50 -10.34
C PHE A 227 -6.45 36.88 -10.38
N ARG A 228 -5.35 37.08 -11.12
CA ARG A 228 -4.76 38.41 -11.33
C ARG A 228 -5.70 39.38 -12.03
N ARG A 229 -6.39 38.94 -13.05
CA ARG A 229 -7.43 39.75 -13.75
C ARG A 229 -8.58 40.14 -12.81
N ALA A 230 -8.92 39.26 -11.87
CA ALA A 230 -9.91 39.53 -10.83
C ALA A 230 -9.38 40.42 -9.70
N GLY A 231 -8.14 40.90 -9.79
CA GLY A 231 -7.54 41.85 -8.84
C GLY A 231 -6.86 41.19 -7.63
N VAL A 232 -6.52 39.89 -7.69
CA VAL A 232 -5.68 39.25 -6.69
C VAL A 232 -4.21 39.62 -6.96
N SER A 233 -3.49 40.10 -5.93
CA SER A 233 -2.09 40.46 -6.07
C SER A 233 -1.19 39.23 -6.28
N GLN A 234 -0.07 39.42 -6.98
CA GLN A 234 0.89 38.32 -7.18
C GLN A 234 1.43 37.81 -5.82
N SER A 235 1.71 38.70 -4.89
CA SER A 235 2.20 38.32 -3.56
C SER A 235 1.19 37.46 -2.78
N SER A 236 -0.11 37.69 -2.97
CA SER A 236 -1.15 36.84 -2.36
C SER A 236 -1.20 35.47 -3.02
N LEU A 237 -1.01 35.38 -4.34
CA LEU A 237 -0.95 34.12 -5.07
C LEU A 237 0.30 33.33 -4.68
N ASP A 238 1.46 33.98 -4.64
CA ASP A 238 2.72 33.34 -4.25
C ASP A 238 2.61 32.78 -2.81
N SER A 239 2.12 33.61 -1.88
CA SER A 239 1.91 33.16 -0.50
C SER A 239 0.93 31.99 -0.40
N TYR A 240 -0.09 31.94 -1.25
CA TYR A 240 -1.01 30.83 -1.28
C TYR A 240 -0.34 29.58 -1.85
N ILE A 241 0.38 29.70 -2.97
CA ILE A 241 1.08 28.58 -3.60
C ILE A 241 2.15 28.02 -2.66
N ASP A 242 2.93 28.87 -2.01
CA ASP A 242 3.99 28.48 -1.07
C ASP A 242 3.43 27.77 0.18
N ASN A 243 2.27 28.20 0.67
CA ASN A 243 1.62 27.59 1.83
C ASN A 243 0.68 26.42 1.46
N TYR A 244 0.39 26.26 0.16
CA TYR A 244 -0.49 25.20 -0.30
C TYR A 244 0.28 23.93 -0.63
N HIS A 245 0.50 23.12 0.38
CA HIS A 245 1.16 21.81 0.26
C HIS A 245 0.28 20.74 -0.40
N GLY A 246 -0.67 21.11 -1.23
CA GLY A 246 -1.86 20.31 -1.48
C GLY A 246 -2.01 19.67 -2.83
N ASN A 247 -1.02 19.74 -3.76
CA ASN A 247 -1.14 18.94 -4.98
C ASN A 247 -0.91 17.46 -4.65
N PRO A 248 -1.96 16.63 -4.60
CA PRO A 248 -1.85 15.24 -4.18
C PRO A 248 -1.01 14.40 -5.13
N VAL A 249 -0.92 14.79 -6.41
CA VAL A 249 -0.09 14.11 -7.42
C VAL A 249 1.38 14.39 -7.16
N ASN A 250 1.74 15.63 -6.81
CA ASN A 250 3.11 15.98 -6.45
C ASN A 250 3.53 15.25 -5.17
N ILE A 251 2.65 15.23 -4.14
CA ILE A 251 2.91 14.47 -2.91
C ILE A 251 3.18 13.00 -3.23
N ALA A 252 2.38 12.40 -4.11
CA ALA A 252 2.55 11.00 -4.49
C ALA A 252 3.85 10.74 -5.24
N ASN A 253 4.28 11.65 -6.10
CA ASN A 253 5.46 11.46 -6.96
C ASN A 253 6.77 11.88 -6.29
N GLU A 254 6.72 12.84 -5.36
CA GLU A 254 7.91 13.37 -4.68
C GLU A 254 8.19 12.68 -3.35
N THR A 255 7.19 12.00 -2.77
CA THR A 255 7.37 11.25 -1.52
C THR A 255 7.63 9.78 -1.81
N GLU A 256 8.88 9.37 -1.71
CA GLU A 256 9.26 7.97 -1.86
C GLU A 256 9.36 7.29 -0.48
N LEU A 257 8.46 6.35 -0.21
CA LEU A 257 8.48 5.49 0.96
C LEU A 257 8.74 4.05 0.52
N THR A 258 10.00 3.69 0.37
CA THR A 258 10.39 2.33 -0.03
C THR A 258 10.83 1.51 1.18
N LYS A 259 10.12 0.42 1.45
CA LYS A 259 10.49 -0.60 2.43
C LYS A 259 10.99 -1.86 1.73
N ARG A 260 12.19 -2.30 2.07
CA ARG A 260 12.79 -3.53 1.52
C ARG A 260 13.07 -4.51 2.64
N ILE A 261 12.48 -5.70 2.56
CA ILE A 261 12.67 -6.76 3.54
C ILE A 261 13.25 -7.97 2.81
N ASN A 262 14.39 -8.44 3.29
CA ASN A 262 14.98 -9.71 2.87
C ASN A 262 15.05 -10.61 4.11
N ARG A 263 14.52 -11.83 4.00
CA ARG A 263 14.55 -12.80 5.09
C ARG A 263 14.95 -14.16 4.57
N MET A 264 15.92 -14.76 5.24
CA MET A 264 16.32 -16.15 5.02
C MET A 264 16.01 -16.97 6.27
N MET A 265 15.49 -18.14 6.08
CA MET A 265 15.21 -19.12 7.14
C MET A 265 15.90 -20.41 6.80
N LEU A 266 16.55 -21.00 7.79
CA LEU A 266 17.19 -22.30 7.70
C LEU A 266 16.82 -23.09 8.95
N ASN A 267 16.25 -24.28 8.75
CA ASN A 267 15.97 -25.25 9.81
C ASN A 267 16.56 -26.60 9.39
N ALA A 268 17.14 -27.32 10.35
CA ALA A 268 17.71 -28.63 10.14
C ALA A 268 17.40 -29.57 11.30
#